data_30b341d98b0ed24cb6d2c7fc370e921d
#
_entry.id   30b341d98b0ed24cb6d2c7fc370e921d
#
_cell.length_a   1.000
_cell.length_b   1.000
_cell.length_c   1.000
_cell.angle_alpha   90.00
_cell.angle_beta   90.00
_cell.angle_gamma   90.00
#
_symmetry.space_group_name_H-M   'P 1'
#
loop_
_entity.id
_entity.type
_entity.pdbx_description
1 polymer ?
#
loop_
_entity_poly.entity_id
_entity_poly.type
_entity_poly.pdbx_seq_one_letter_code
_entity_poly.pdbx_strand_id
1 'polypeptide(L)'
;GGKMMKKKHIYIYLLGMLLLSVGCTGKFREFNTDQSGITDDDLLIDDNGFGIRLGIIQQGIYFNYDFGKGKNWPFQLIQNLNADMFSGYMHDGKPLNGGTHNSDYNMQDGWNSAMWTHMYSYIFPQIYQSENATRDTEPALFGITKVLKVEVMHRVTDYYGPVIYKNFANAQNQYRPDTQKEVYYEFFNELDSAVVSLTDYIDKKPDSNGFTRFDILLDGQYSSWIKFANSLRMRLAMRISAVDPDKARAEFRKGLENEFGVFEAEAERVAVSTKSGFTNPLGELNRVWNETYMSAAMESILTGYDDPRLKVYFETCTDKAYAGEYRGIRQGTCFAHNHYAGLSKLSVDQSTDAPLMSSAEVWFLRAEAALRGWIPEDEEECYLNGIKASLHQHGIYQMDDYLNSERTAADFIDTQDSENNIPARCRVSPKWNPADDKEI
;
A
#
# COMPACT_ATOMS: atom_id res chain seq x y z
N GLY A 1 46.54 55.11 -55.68
CA GLY A 1 46.45 55.16 -54.20
C GLY A 1 45.10 54.69 -53.61
N GLY A 2 44.00 54.84 -54.36
CA GLY A 2 42.64 54.64 -53.82
C GLY A 2 42.16 53.17 -53.67
N LYS A 3 42.70 52.21 -54.44
CA LYS A 3 42.28 50.81 -54.41
C LYS A 3 42.90 50.00 -53.21
N MET A 4 44.08 50.42 -52.77
CA MET A 4 44.77 49.74 -51.65
C MET A 4 44.24 50.15 -50.26
N MET A 5 43.76 51.42 -50.19
CA MET A 5 43.11 51.88 -48.91
C MET A 5 41.74 51.23 -48.65
N LYS A 6 40.93 51.02 -49.67
CA LYS A 6 39.63 50.36 -49.58
C LYS A 6 39.78 48.88 -49.11
N LYS A 7 40.82 48.17 -49.55
CA LYS A 7 41.09 46.79 -49.10
C LYS A 7 41.53 46.72 -47.62
N LYS A 8 42.31 47.69 -47.14
CA LYS A 8 42.70 47.74 -45.74
C LYS A 8 41.54 47.95 -44.78
N HIS A 9 40.58 48.79 -45.13
CA HIS A 9 39.38 49.02 -44.35
C HIS A 9 38.46 47.80 -44.33
N ILE A 10 38.34 47.05 -45.42
CA ILE A 10 37.54 45.80 -45.46
C ILE A 10 38.15 44.74 -44.55
N TYR A 11 39.48 44.60 -44.49
CA TYR A 11 40.13 43.66 -43.56
C TYR A 11 40.00 44.08 -42.10
N ILE A 12 40.00 45.37 -41.79
CA ILE A 12 39.72 45.88 -40.44
C ILE A 12 38.30 45.61 -40.00
N TYR A 13 37.32 45.79 -40.89
CA TYR A 13 35.92 45.46 -40.61
C TYR A 13 35.67 43.96 -40.48
N LEU A 14 36.33 43.11 -41.30
CA LEU A 14 36.26 41.65 -41.18
C LEU A 14 36.95 41.17 -39.91
N LEU A 15 38.06 41.75 -39.52
CA LEU A 15 38.75 41.41 -38.27
C LEU A 15 37.94 41.88 -37.05
N GLY A 16 37.31 43.04 -37.11
CA GLY A 16 36.40 43.54 -36.11
C GLY A 16 35.13 42.65 -35.94
N MET A 17 34.54 42.17 -37.06
CA MET A 17 33.42 41.22 -37.03
C MET A 17 33.85 39.84 -36.48
N LEU A 18 35.08 39.40 -36.76
CA LEU A 18 35.58 38.14 -36.23
C LEU A 18 35.86 38.21 -34.71
N LEU A 19 36.27 39.38 -34.20
CA LEU A 19 36.48 39.62 -32.76
C LEU A 19 35.17 39.76 -31.98
N LEU A 20 34.08 40.17 -32.64
CA LEU A 20 32.76 40.22 -32.04
C LEU A 20 32.04 38.86 -31.99
N SER A 21 32.49 37.89 -32.80
CA SER A 21 31.94 36.52 -32.80
C SER A 21 32.58 35.59 -31.76
N VAL A 22 33.66 36.02 -31.08
CA VAL A 22 34.34 35.27 -30.00
C VAL A 22 33.82 35.71 -28.60
N GLY A 23 32.79 36.57 -28.59
CA GLY A 23 32.23 37.08 -27.35
C GLY A 23 31.20 36.13 -26.73
N CYS A 24 31.51 35.62 -25.56
CA CYS A 24 30.56 35.20 -24.53
C CYS A 24 29.80 33.86 -24.65
N THR A 25 30.36 32.83 -25.29
CA THR A 25 29.80 31.49 -25.08
C THR A 25 30.32 30.80 -23.79
N GLY A 26 31.43 31.29 -23.22
CA GLY A 26 32.03 30.73 -22.01
C GLY A 26 31.19 30.89 -20.73
N LYS A 27 30.29 31.89 -20.70
CA LYS A 27 29.40 32.14 -19.55
C LYS A 27 27.93 31.84 -19.84
N PHE A 28 27.64 31.29 -21.01
CA PHE A 28 26.24 31.01 -21.41
C PHE A 28 25.59 29.96 -20.48
N ARG A 29 26.35 29.00 -20.02
CA ARG A 29 25.89 28.03 -18.99
C ARG A 29 25.64 28.71 -17.65
N GLU A 30 26.53 29.59 -17.21
CA GLU A 30 26.44 30.28 -15.91
C GLU A 30 25.25 31.26 -15.87
N PHE A 31 24.95 31.96 -16.98
CA PHE A 31 23.79 32.86 -17.06
C PHE A 31 22.47 32.20 -17.34
N ASN A 32 22.46 31.01 -17.94
CA ASN A 32 21.22 30.25 -18.23
C ASN A 32 20.96 29.10 -17.22
N THR A 33 21.83 28.88 -16.24
CA THR A 33 21.54 28.03 -15.12
C THR A 33 20.83 28.88 -14.08
N ASP A 34 19.59 28.52 -13.74
CA ASP A 34 18.85 29.16 -12.66
C ASP A 34 19.61 28.92 -11.35
N GLN A 35 20.37 29.94 -10.92
CA GLN A 35 21.16 29.88 -9.69
C GLN A 35 20.31 29.93 -8.41
N SER A 36 19.02 30.18 -8.56
CA SER A 36 18.03 30.09 -7.47
C SER A 36 17.31 28.73 -7.43
N GLY A 37 17.48 27.92 -8.47
CA GLY A 37 16.95 26.56 -8.54
C GLY A 37 17.83 25.57 -7.79
N ILE A 38 17.23 24.52 -7.21
CA ILE A 38 17.95 23.38 -6.64
C ILE A 38 18.62 22.63 -7.78
N THR A 39 19.95 22.51 -7.74
CA THR A 39 20.71 21.74 -8.75
C THR A 39 20.67 20.24 -8.45
N ASP A 40 21.02 19.41 -9.44
CA ASP A 40 21.16 17.96 -9.22
C ASP A 40 22.21 17.65 -8.15
N ASP A 41 23.27 18.47 -8.05
CA ASP A 41 24.30 18.34 -7.02
C ASP A 41 23.75 18.71 -5.62
N ASP A 42 22.88 19.70 -5.52
CA ASP A 42 22.20 20.05 -4.25
C ASP A 42 21.23 18.93 -3.81
N LEU A 43 20.64 18.22 -4.76
CA LEU A 43 19.80 17.05 -4.48
C LEU A 43 20.60 15.83 -3.99
N LEU A 44 21.89 15.75 -4.34
CA LEU A 44 22.82 14.71 -3.86
C LEU A 44 23.36 15.00 -2.45
N ILE A 45 23.28 16.25 -1.98
CA ILE A 45 23.68 16.59 -0.62
C ILE A 45 22.71 15.89 0.36
N ASP A 46 23.27 15.11 1.28
CA ASP A 46 22.51 14.37 2.31
C ASP A 46 21.44 13.41 1.77
N ASP A 47 21.65 12.75 0.63
CA ASP A 47 20.72 11.81 -0.02
C ASP A 47 19.35 12.42 -0.37
N ASN A 48 19.21 13.74 -0.43
CA ASN A 48 17.94 14.41 -0.69
C ASN A 48 17.28 13.96 -2.00
N GLY A 49 18.05 13.75 -3.07
CA GLY A 49 17.53 13.33 -4.37
C GLY A 49 16.86 11.96 -4.34
N PHE A 50 17.43 11.02 -3.59
CA PHE A 50 16.88 9.67 -3.44
C PHE A 50 15.79 9.64 -2.37
N GLY A 51 16.02 10.27 -1.23
CA GLY A 51 15.13 10.25 -0.08
C GLY A 51 13.77 10.87 -0.34
N ILE A 52 13.72 12.03 -1.01
CA ILE A 52 12.46 12.68 -1.39
C ILE A 52 11.64 11.77 -2.30
N ARG A 53 12.27 11.14 -3.30
CA ARG A 53 11.59 10.23 -4.23
C ARG A 53 11.05 9.00 -3.51
N LEU A 54 11.82 8.41 -2.59
CA LEU A 54 11.36 7.30 -1.77
C LEU A 54 10.18 7.70 -0.87
N GLY A 55 10.19 8.92 -0.32
CA GLY A 55 9.05 9.47 0.41
C GLY A 55 7.77 9.53 -0.43
N ILE A 56 7.87 9.94 -1.70
CA ILE A 56 6.73 9.95 -2.63
C ILE A 56 6.22 8.54 -2.90
N ILE A 57 7.14 7.58 -3.13
CA ILE A 57 6.77 6.17 -3.38
C ILE A 57 6.08 5.57 -2.14
N GLN A 58 6.65 5.75 -0.94
CA GLN A 58 6.12 5.22 0.31
C GLN A 58 4.70 5.74 0.60
N GLN A 59 4.42 7.00 0.34
CA GLN A 59 3.06 7.54 0.46
C GLN A 59 2.13 7.06 -0.65
N GLY A 60 2.65 6.97 -1.86
CA GLY A 60 1.92 6.52 -3.05
C GLY A 60 1.41 5.08 -2.94
N ILE A 61 2.06 4.22 -2.15
CA ILE A 61 1.60 2.86 -1.85
C ILE A 61 0.19 2.87 -1.23
N TYR A 62 -0.11 3.87 -0.41
CA TYR A 62 -1.44 4.05 0.17
C TYR A 62 -2.34 4.94 -0.72
N PHE A 63 -2.04 4.99 -2.02
CA PHE A 63 -2.78 5.72 -3.05
C PHE A 63 -3.00 7.21 -2.74
N ASN A 64 -2.09 7.79 -1.98
CA ASN A 64 -2.05 9.21 -1.69
C ASN A 64 -0.66 9.75 -2.08
N TYR A 65 -0.61 10.62 -3.09
CA TYR A 65 0.66 11.12 -3.66
C TYR A 65 0.94 12.59 -3.31
N ASP A 66 0.04 13.26 -2.63
CA ASP A 66 0.17 14.67 -2.23
C ASP A 66 0.29 14.88 -0.72
N PHE A 67 0.72 13.86 0.00
CA PHE A 67 0.89 13.86 1.45
C PHE A 67 -0.43 14.10 2.23
N GLY A 68 -1.56 13.76 1.64
CA GLY A 68 -2.88 13.98 2.25
C GLY A 68 -3.37 15.43 2.22
N LYS A 69 -2.66 16.32 1.52
CA LYS A 69 -2.94 17.75 1.52
C LYS A 69 -3.98 18.19 0.49
N GLY A 70 -5.11 17.54 0.43
CA GLY A 70 -6.24 18.03 -0.36
C GLY A 70 -6.72 17.14 -1.50
N LYS A 71 -6.06 16.03 -1.80
CA LYS A 71 -6.46 15.09 -2.85
C LYS A 71 -6.65 13.68 -2.27
N ASN A 72 -7.71 13.50 -1.50
CA ASN A 72 -8.04 12.19 -0.92
C ASN A 72 -8.91 11.32 -1.85
N TRP A 73 -9.42 11.90 -2.93
CA TRP A 73 -10.25 11.19 -3.91
C TRP A 73 -9.52 10.03 -4.64
N PRO A 74 -8.19 10.01 -4.87
CA PRO A 74 -7.55 8.84 -5.45
C PRO A 74 -7.70 7.62 -4.54
N PHE A 75 -7.48 7.78 -3.23
CA PHE A 75 -7.72 6.74 -2.24
C PHE A 75 -9.20 6.31 -2.23
N GLN A 76 -10.13 7.26 -2.25
CA GLN A 76 -11.56 6.97 -2.30
C GLN A 76 -11.90 6.05 -3.48
N LEU A 77 -11.49 6.40 -4.70
CA LEU A 77 -11.83 5.64 -5.89
C LEU A 77 -11.08 4.31 -5.99
N ILE A 78 -9.80 4.27 -5.55
CA ILE A 78 -8.93 3.11 -5.72
C ILE A 78 -9.14 2.08 -4.61
N GLN A 79 -9.24 2.53 -3.37
CA GLN A 79 -9.31 1.66 -2.19
C GLN A 79 -10.72 1.61 -1.60
N ASN A 80 -11.28 2.77 -1.19
CA ASN A 80 -12.49 2.81 -0.39
C ASN A 80 -13.73 2.32 -1.17
N LEU A 81 -14.02 2.90 -2.33
CA LEU A 81 -15.17 2.51 -3.17
C LEU A 81 -14.92 1.24 -4.01
N ASN A 82 -13.85 0.52 -3.75
CA ASN A 82 -13.52 -0.76 -4.35
C ASN A 82 -13.23 -1.81 -3.29
N ALA A 83 -11.95 -1.97 -2.91
CA ALA A 83 -11.53 -3.07 -2.04
C ALA A 83 -12.26 -3.09 -0.69
N ASP A 84 -12.46 -1.92 -0.06
CA ASP A 84 -13.11 -1.83 1.25
C ASP A 84 -14.59 -2.20 1.19
N MET A 85 -15.25 -1.88 0.06
CA MET A 85 -16.68 -2.23 -0.14
C MET A 85 -16.85 -3.71 -0.49
N PHE A 86 -16.05 -4.22 -1.45
CA PHE A 86 -16.16 -5.61 -1.91
C PHE A 86 -15.66 -6.63 -0.89
N SER A 87 -14.72 -6.25 -0.02
CA SER A 87 -14.29 -7.09 1.12
C SER A 87 -15.37 -7.20 2.22
N GLY A 88 -16.40 -6.35 2.17
CA GLY A 88 -17.42 -6.30 3.19
C GLY A 88 -16.98 -5.64 4.50
N TYR A 89 -15.91 -4.85 4.50
CA TYR A 89 -15.47 -4.16 5.72
C TYR A 89 -16.24 -2.86 5.95
N MET A 90 -16.51 -2.12 4.88
CA MET A 90 -17.08 -0.78 4.94
C MET A 90 -18.25 -0.59 4.00
N HIS A 91 -19.04 0.45 4.25
CA HIS A 91 -20.05 0.98 3.36
C HIS A 91 -19.89 2.50 3.27
N ASP A 92 -20.19 3.10 2.12
CA ASP A 92 -20.08 4.54 1.92
C ASP A 92 -21.19 5.36 2.60
N GLY A 93 -22.33 4.75 2.87
CA GLY A 93 -23.46 5.36 3.57
C GLY A 93 -24.15 6.51 2.83
N LYS A 94 -23.74 6.78 1.58
CA LYS A 94 -24.31 7.84 0.73
C LYS A 94 -24.64 7.34 -0.65
N PRO A 95 -25.74 7.85 -1.27
CA PRO A 95 -26.09 7.53 -2.65
C PRO A 95 -25.18 8.31 -3.62
N LEU A 96 -23.87 7.98 -3.67
CA LEU A 96 -22.91 8.59 -4.58
C LEU A 96 -23.33 8.37 -6.04
N ASN A 97 -22.89 9.23 -6.94
CA ASN A 97 -23.19 9.14 -8.37
C ASN A 97 -24.69 8.92 -8.68
N GLY A 98 -25.56 9.63 -7.97
CA GLY A 98 -27.03 9.51 -8.15
C GLY A 98 -27.63 8.19 -7.65
N GLY A 99 -26.94 7.48 -6.74
CA GLY A 99 -27.39 6.20 -6.16
C GLY A 99 -27.03 4.98 -7.00
N THR A 100 -26.08 5.12 -7.93
CA THR A 100 -25.61 4.00 -8.77
C THR A 100 -24.08 4.00 -8.81
N HIS A 101 -23.47 3.11 -8.04
CA HIS A 101 -22.01 3.04 -7.91
C HIS A 101 -21.53 1.66 -7.44
N ASN A 102 -20.24 1.53 -7.17
CA ASN A 102 -19.61 0.24 -6.91
C ASN A 102 -20.20 -0.50 -5.70
N SER A 103 -20.60 0.19 -4.61
CA SER A 103 -21.20 -0.48 -3.45
C SER A 103 -22.59 -1.09 -3.74
N ASP A 104 -23.26 -0.61 -4.78
CA ASP A 104 -24.52 -1.16 -5.30
C ASP A 104 -24.30 -2.20 -6.41
N TYR A 105 -23.05 -2.65 -6.60
CA TYR A 105 -22.61 -3.52 -7.70
C TYR A 105 -22.84 -2.94 -9.10
N ASN A 106 -23.00 -1.63 -9.20
CA ASN A 106 -23.08 -0.89 -10.45
C ASN A 106 -21.73 -0.24 -10.75
N MET A 107 -20.85 -1.00 -11.41
CA MET A 107 -19.45 -0.63 -11.62
C MET A 107 -19.29 0.63 -12.46
N GLN A 108 -18.50 1.58 -11.97
CA GLN A 108 -18.21 2.83 -12.63
C GLN A 108 -16.83 2.76 -13.32
N ASP A 109 -16.80 2.70 -14.64
CA ASP A 109 -15.57 2.56 -15.44
C ASP A 109 -14.54 3.64 -15.13
N GLY A 110 -14.98 4.90 -14.99
CA GLY A 110 -14.09 6.01 -14.64
C GLY A 110 -13.44 5.85 -13.27
N TRP A 111 -14.12 5.25 -12.31
CA TRP A 111 -13.58 4.97 -10.99
C TRP A 111 -12.62 3.78 -11.02
N ASN A 112 -13.02 2.73 -11.74
CA ASN A 112 -12.21 1.52 -11.85
C ASN A 112 -10.89 1.73 -12.61
N SER A 113 -10.79 2.77 -13.45
CA SER A 113 -9.54 3.16 -14.11
C SER A 113 -8.60 4.01 -13.24
N ALA A 114 -9.06 4.49 -12.09
CA ALA A 114 -8.29 5.42 -11.25
C ALA A 114 -6.97 4.81 -10.75
N MET A 115 -6.95 3.53 -10.35
CA MET A 115 -5.72 2.84 -9.93
C MET A 115 -4.68 2.80 -11.05
N TRP A 116 -5.08 2.49 -12.28
CA TRP A 116 -4.17 2.48 -13.43
C TRP A 116 -3.54 3.85 -13.64
N THR A 117 -4.37 4.89 -13.69
CA THR A 117 -3.92 6.27 -13.89
C THR A 117 -2.97 6.70 -12.77
N HIS A 118 -3.32 6.45 -11.52
CA HIS A 118 -2.50 6.82 -10.37
C HIS A 118 -1.14 6.13 -10.41
N MET A 119 -1.12 4.82 -10.65
CA MET A 119 0.12 4.04 -10.70
C MET A 119 1.04 4.49 -11.81
N TYR A 120 0.56 4.51 -13.04
CA TYR A 120 1.41 4.75 -14.20
C TYR A 120 1.74 6.22 -14.44
N SER A 121 0.96 7.16 -13.87
CA SER A 121 1.24 8.60 -14.01
C SER A 121 2.08 9.15 -12.85
N TYR A 122 1.97 8.60 -11.64
CA TYR A 122 2.58 9.22 -10.46
C TYR A 122 3.57 8.32 -9.72
N ILE A 123 3.31 7.03 -9.56
CA ILE A 123 4.10 6.17 -8.67
C ILE A 123 5.16 5.37 -9.43
N PHE A 124 4.77 4.65 -10.47
CA PHE A 124 5.70 3.80 -11.22
C PHE A 124 6.84 4.58 -11.91
N PRO A 125 6.65 5.81 -12.43
CA PRO A 125 7.76 6.65 -12.89
C PRO A 125 8.79 6.97 -11.80
N GLN A 126 8.34 7.19 -10.55
CA GLN A 126 9.25 7.44 -9.43
C GLN A 126 10.05 6.18 -9.07
N ILE A 127 9.39 5.02 -9.07
CA ILE A 127 10.05 3.72 -8.85
C ILE A 127 11.12 3.49 -9.92
N TYR A 128 10.77 3.65 -11.19
CA TYR A 128 11.70 3.47 -12.32
C TYR A 128 12.92 4.39 -12.22
N GLN A 129 12.70 5.67 -11.91
CA GLN A 129 13.79 6.61 -11.72
C GLN A 129 14.64 6.30 -10.48
N SER A 130 14.02 5.85 -9.38
CA SER A 130 14.75 5.43 -8.19
C SER A 130 15.63 4.20 -8.47
N GLU A 131 15.09 3.17 -9.13
CA GLU A 131 15.86 1.98 -9.51
C GLU A 131 17.07 2.34 -10.38
N ASN A 132 16.89 3.20 -11.37
CA ASN A 132 17.99 3.59 -12.27
C ASN A 132 19.06 4.44 -11.57
N ALA A 133 18.65 5.32 -10.66
CA ALA A 133 19.57 6.20 -9.95
C ALA A 133 20.37 5.48 -8.84
N THR A 134 19.80 4.43 -8.23
CA THR A 134 20.40 3.77 -7.05
C THR A 134 21.09 2.45 -7.37
N ARG A 135 20.81 1.83 -8.51
CA ARG A 135 21.27 0.48 -8.89
C ARG A 135 22.76 0.25 -8.63
N ASP A 136 23.62 1.17 -9.07
CA ASP A 136 25.07 1.01 -9.04
C ASP A 136 25.74 1.79 -7.91
N THR A 137 25.03 2.71 -7.27
CA THR A 137 25.60 3.64 -6.27
C THR A 137 25.09 3.40 -4.86
N GLU A 138 23.80 3.06 -4.70
CA GLU A 138 23.12 2.96 -3.40
C GLU A 138 22.35 1.63 -3.28
N PRO A 139 23.06 0.49 -3.11
CA PRO A 139 22.44 -0.83 -3.15
C PRO A 139 21.34 -1.05 -2.11
N ALA A 140 21.44 -0.44 -0.92
CA ALA A 140 20.39 -0.52 0.09
C ALA A 140 19.12 0.18 -0.36
N LEU A 141 19.21 1.38 -0.92
CA LEU A 141 18.05 2.12 -1.45
C LEU A 141 17.47 1.47 -2.69
N PHE A 142 18.32 0.84 -3.52
CA PHE A 142 17.86 0.00 -4.62
C PHE A 142 17.03 -1.19 -4.12
N GLY A 143 17.50 -1.90 -3.09
CA GLY A 143 16.78 -3.00 -2.46
C GLY A 143 15.42 -2.56 -1.90
N ILE A 144 15.38 -1.45 -1.16
CA ILE A 144 14.15 -0.86 -0.64
C ILE A 144 13.17 -0.50 -1.77
N THR A 145 13.68 0.12 -2.85
CA THR A 145 12.85 0.46 -4.02
C THR A 145 12.23 -0.78 -4.65
N LYS A 146 12.94 -1.91 -4.68
CA LYS A 146 12.41 -3.20 -5.15
C LYS A 146 11.27 -3.70 -4.27
N VAL A 147 11.42 -3.67 -2.95
CA VAL A 147 10.34 -4.06 -2.02
C VAL A 147 9.10 -3.20 -2.22
N LEU A 148 9.28 -1.88 -2.30
CA LEU A 148 8.18 -0.93 -2.53
C LEU A 148 7.49 -1.16 -3.87
N LYS A 149 8.25 -1.46 -4.93
CA LYS A 149 7.72 -1.80 -6.25
C LYS A 149 6.82 -3.02 -6.20
N VAL A 150 7.27 -4.07 -5.53
CA VAL A 150 6.48 -5.29 -5.35
C VAL A 150 5.23 -5.02 -4.52
N GLU A 151 5.36 -4.29 -3.40
CA GLU A 151 4.22 -3.96 -2.53
C GLU A 151 3.12 -3.20 -3.27
N VAL A 152 3.47 -2.25 -4.10
CA VAL A 152 2.45 -1.49 -4.83
C VAL A 152 1.89 -2.25 -6.04
N MET A 153 2.75 -2.94 -6.80
CA MET A 153 2.35 -3.52 -8.07
C MET A 153 1.62 -4.86 -7.96
N HIS A 154 1.78 -5.58 -6.83
CA HIS A 154 0.96 -6.79 -6.64
C HIS A 154 -0.54 -6.44 -6.54
N ARG A 155 -0.89 -5.32 -5.91
CA ARG A 155 -2.28 -4.84 -5.84
C ARG A 155 -2.81 -4.47 -7.23
N VAL A 156 -1.97 -3.88 -8.07
CA VAL A 156 -2.34 -3.48 -9.44
C VAL A 156 -2.62 -4.70 -10.32
N THR A 157 -1.74 -5.71 -10.29
CA THR A 157 -1.97 -6.94 -11.06
C THR A 157 -3.11 -7.78 -10.51
N ASP A 158 -3.35 -7.77 -9.19
CA ASP A 158 -4.51 -8.45 -8.59
C ASP A 158 -5.83 -7.81 -9.03
N TYR A 159 -5.81 -6.50 -9.30
CA TYR A 159 -6.99 -5.76 -9.74
C TYR A 159 -7.24 -5.92 -11.26
N TYR A 160 -6.21 -5.82 -12.10
CA TYR A 160 -6.35 -5.79 -13.56
C TYR A 160 -5.93 -7.08 -14.27
N GLY A 161 -5.23 -8.01 -13.61
CA GLY A 161 -4.59 -9.15 -14.24
C GLY A 161 -3.30 -8.75 -14.97
N PRO A 162 -3.23 -8.83 -16.32
CA PRO A 162 -2.04 -8.41 -17.07
C PRO A 162 -1.76 -6.90 -16.93
N VAL A 163 -0.48 -6.55 -16.68
CA VAL A 163 -0.03 -5.16 -16.47
C VAL A 163 1.31 -4.89 -17.16
N ILE A 164 1.62 -3.63 -17.41
CA ILE A 164 2.93 -3.22 -17.93
C ILE A 164 3.91 -3.16 -16.77
N TYR A 165 4.75 -4.18 -16.61
CA TYR A 165 5.66 -4.31 -15.49
C TYR A 165 7.14 -4.30 -15.92
N LYS A 166 7.63 -5.37 -16.54
CA LYS A 166 9.02 -5.49 -17.00
C LYS A 166 9.36 -4.55 -18.15
N ASN A 167 8.37 -4.25 -18.98
CA ASN A 167 8.52 -3.41 -20.16
C ASN A 167 8.16 -1.94 -19.92
N PHE A 168 8.00 -1.51 -18.68
CA PHE A 168 7.77 -0.09 -18.39
C PHE A 168 8.94 0.76 -18.88
N ALA A 169 8.63 1.92 -19.51
CA ALA A 169 9.57 2.83 -20.15
C ALA A 169 10.39 2.25 -21.33
N ASN A 170 10.07 1.04 -21.79
CA ASN A 170 10.68 0.45 -22.96
C ASN A 170 9.85 0.71 -24.22
N ALA A 171 10.06 1.86 -24.86
CA ALA A 171 9.32 2.29 -26.04
C ALA A 171 9.46 1.31 -27.26
N GLN A 172 10.49 0.48 -27.29
CA GLN A 172 10.70 -0.50 -28.37
C GLN A 172 9.73 -1.69 -28.30
N ASN A 173 9.24 -2.03 -27.13
CA ASN A 173 8.37 -3.19 -26.90
C ASN A 173 6.87 -2.87 -26.98
N GLN A 174 6.48 -1.70 -27.48
CA GLN A 174 5.08 -1.28 -27.66
C GLN A 174 4.21 -1.46 -26.40
N TYR A 175 4.83 -1.35 -25.22
CA TYR A 175 4.14 -1.48 -23.91
C TYR A 175 3.30 -2.76 -23.79
N ARG A 176 3.78 -3.89 -24.32
CA ARG A 176 3.10 -5.18 -24.18
C ARG A 176 2.92 -5.49 -22.69
N PRO A 177 1.69 -5.76 -22.22
CA PRO A 177 1.45 -6.19 -20.86
C PRO A 177 2.13 -7.55 -20.58
N ASP A 178 2.70 -7.68 -19.41
CA ASP A 178 3.13 -8.96 -18.86
C ASP A 178 1.91 -9.68 -18.28
N THR A 179 1.83 -10.98 -18.45
CA THR A 179 0.77 -11.79 -17.82
C THR A 179 0.90 -11.76 -16.30
N GLN A 180 -0.19 -11.96 -15.57
CA GLN A 180 -0.15 -11.99 -14.10
C GLN A 180 0.86 -13.02 -13.57
N LYS A 181 0.98 -14.19 -14.22
CA LYS A 181 2.00 -15.19 -13.88
C LYS A 181 3.42 -14.64 -14.03
N GLU A 182 3.74 -14.00 -15.16
CA GLU A 182 5.06 -13.41 -15.41
C GLU A 182 5.38 -12.32 -14.37
N VAL A 183 4.38 -11.51 -14.00
CA VAL A 183 4.53 -10.45 -13.01
C VAL A 183 4.79 -11.02 -11.61
N TYR A 184 4.03 -12.02 -11.17
CA TYR A 184 4.24 -12.67 -9.86
C TYR A 184 5.61 -13.36 -9.77
N TYR A 185 6.06 -14.00 -10.84
CA TYR A 185 7.39 -14.62 -10.85
C TYR A 185 8.48 -13.56 -10.78
N GLU A 186 8.30 -12.42 -11.44
CA GLU A 186 9.23 -11.30 -11.34
C GLU A 186 9.24 -10.67 -9.93
N PHE A 187 8.11 -10.62 -9.24
CA PHE A 187 8.07 -10.18 -7.84
C PHE A 187 9.01 -11.00 -6.96
N PHE A 188 9.03 -12.33 -7.11
CA PHE A 188 9.94 -13.16 -6.34
C PHE A 188 11.42 -12.89 -6.68
N ASN A 189 11.74 -12.67 -7.95
CA ASN A 189 13.10 -12.31 -8.37
C ASN A 189 13.52 -10.94 -7.80
N GLU A 190 12.61 -10.00 -7.79
CA GLU A 190 12.88 -8.65 -7.24
C GLU A 190 13.06 -8.68 -5.73
N LEU A 191 12.27 -9.47 -5.02
CA LEU A 191 12.46 -9.69 -3.58
C LEU A 191 13.77 -10.41 -3.27
N ASP A 192 14.23 -11.34 -4.13
CA ASP A 192 15.56 -11.93 -4.03
C ASP A 192 16.65 -10.88 -4.15
N SER A 193 16.56 -10.05 -5.18
CA SER A 193 17.52 -8.97 -5.39
C SER A 193 17.54 -7.97 -4.23
N ALA A 194 16.37 -7.64 -3.69
CA ALA A 194 16.24 -6.74 -2.55
C ALA A 194 16.91 -7.31 -1.29
N VAL A 195 16.61 -8.56 -0.95
CA VAL A 195 17.18 -9.23 0.23
C VAL A 195 18.69 -9.32 0.11
N VAL A 196 19.24 -9.73 -1.04
CA VAL A 196 20.68 -9.79 -1.27
C VAL A 196 21.33 -8.41 -1.11
N SER A 197 20.76 -7.38 -1.75
CA SER A 197 21.33 -6.02 -1.69
C SER A 197 21.33 -5.44 -0.27
N LEU A 198 20.26 -5.70 0.49
CA LEU A 198 20.13 -5.23 1.88
C LEU A 198 21.03 -6.00 2.83
N THR A 199 21.13 -7.33 2.69
CA THR A 199 22.05 -8.16 3.48
C THR A 199 23.50 -7.74 3.27
N ASP A 200 23.94 -7.65 2.00
CA ASP A 200 25.28 -7.19 1.66
C ASP A 200 25.62 -5.79 2.21
N TYR A 201 24.63 -4.92 2.28
CA TYR A 201 24.81 -3.58 2.84
C TYR A 201 24.95 -3.61 4.36
N ILE A 202 24.11 -4.37 5.06
CA ILE A 202 24.17 -4.55 6.52
C ILE A 202 25.53 -5.14 6.92
N ASP A 203 25.99 -6.17 6.23
CA ASP A 203 27.29 -6.80 6.50
C ASP A 203 28.47 -5.84 6.38
N LYS A 204 28.41 -4.93 5.41
CA LYS A 204 29.46 -3.93 5.17
C LYS A 204 29.37 -2.70 6.07
N LYS A 205 28.16 -2.35 6.52
CA LYS A 205 27.85 -1.13 7.27
C LYS A 205 26.81 -1.41 8.38
N PRO A 206 27.11 -2.22 9.40
CA PRO A 206 26.14 -2.69 10.38
C PRO A 206 25.51 -1.57 11.21
N ASP A 207 26.20 -0.45 11.41
CA ASP A 207 25.73 0.69 12.19
C ASP A 207 25.07 1.80 11.34
N SER A 208 24.83 1.54 10.04
CA SER A 208 24.25 2.55 9.15
C SER A 208 22.77 2.73 9.39
N ASN A 209 22.35 3.99 9.56
CA ASN A 209 20.96 4.41 9.67
C ASN A 209 20.67 5.69 8.84
N GLY A 210 21.50 5.97 7.84
CA GLY A 210 21.46 7.20 7.05
C GLY A 210 20.12 7.48 6.36
N PHE A 211 19.30 6.46 6.17
CA PHE A 211 17.99 6.55 5.51
C PHE A 211 16.85 6.94 6.48
N THR A 212 17.04 6.93 7.79
CA THR A 212 15.99 7.10 8.83
C THR A 212 15.09 8.32 8.58
N ARG A 213 15.65 9.45 8.17
CA ARG A 213 14.86 10.68 7.97
C ARG A 213 13.87 10.62 6.80
N PHE A 214 14.05 9.68 5.87
CA PHE A 214 13.21 9.50 4.68
C PHE A 214 12.32 8.28 4.77
N ASP A 215 12.55 7.41 5.75
CA ASP A 215 11.77 6.20 5.94
C ASP A 215 10.58 6.46 6.86
N ILE A 216 9.41 6.53 6.25
CA ILE A 216 8.15 6.74 6.95
C ILE A 216 7.45 5.41 7.30
N LEU A 217 8.06 4.27 6.95
CA LEU A 217 7.50 2.94 7.14
C LEU A 217 8.16 2.16 8.28
N LEU A 218 9.50 2.14 8.31
CA LEU A 218 10.29 1.24 9.18
C LEU A 218 11.46 1.94 9.89
N ASP A 219 11.40 3.27 10.02
CA ASP A 219 12.34 4.10 10.78
C ASP A 219 13.84 3.89 10.37
N GLY A 220 14.09 3.59 9.08
CA GLY A 220 15.42 3.40 8.52
C GLY A 220 16.10 2.09 8.89
N GLN A 221 15.38 1.13 9.46
CA GLN A 221 15.94 -0.15 9.89
C GLN A 221 16.01 -1.13 8.70
N TYR A 222 17.18 -1.30 8.12
CA TYR A 222 17.38 -2.18 6.95
C TYR A 222 17.00 -3.65 7.19
N SER A 223 17.24 -4.17 8.41
CA SER A 223 16.80 -5.51 8.80
C SER A 223 15.27 -5.64 8.80
N SER A 224 14.55 -4.61 9.19
CA SER A 224 13.08 -4.57 9.13
C SER A 224 12.57 -4.54 7.70
N TRP A 225 13.31 -3.93 6.76
CA TRP A 225 13.00 -4.00 5.33
C TRP A 225 13.18 -5.42 4.77
N ILE A 226 14.18 -6.19 5.25
CA ILE A 226 14.32 -7.61 4.89
C ILE A 226 13.17 -8.44 5.47
N LYS A 227 12.79 -8.23 6.72
CA LYS A 227 11.61 -8.87 7.31
C LYS A 227 10.33 -8.56 6.53
N PHE A 228 10.16 -7.31 6.09
CA PHE A 228 9.03 -6.92 5.25
C PHE A 228 9.06 -7.65 3.90
N ALA A 229 10.21 -7.69 3.22
CA ALA A 229 10.38 -8.41 1.96
C ALA A 229 10.04 -9.90 2.10
N ASN A 230 10.49 -10.55 3.18
CA ASN A 230 10.21 -11.95 3.47
C ASN A 230 8.71 -12.19 3.77
N SER A 231 8.10 -11.33 4.58
CA SER A 231 6.68 -11.41 4.93
C SER A 231 5.79 -11.18 3.70
N LEU A 232 6.15 -10.19 2.85
CA LEU A 232 5.48 -9.93 1.58
C LEU A 232 5.61 -11.13 0.63
N ARG A 233 6.79 -11.77 0.57
CA ARG A 233 7.00 -13.01 -0.19
C ARG A 233 6.02 -14.10 0.24
N MET A 234 5.81 -14.29 1.55
CA MET A 234 4.86 -15.27 2.06
C MET A 234 3.42 -14.96 1.65
N ARG A 235 2.98 -13.69 1.71
CA ARG A 235 1.68 -13.22 1.19
C ARG A 235 1.51 -13.59 -0.29
N LEU A 236 2.49 -13.25 -1.11
CA LEU A 236 2.46 -13.51 -2.56
C LEU A 236 2.50 -15.00 -2.88
N ALA A 237 3.28 -15.77 -2.15
CA ALA A 237 3.34 -17.22 -2.28
C ALA A 237 1.98 -17.87 -1.99
N MET A 238 1.31 -17.46 -0.91
CA MET A 238 0.00 -18.00 -0.58
C MET A 238 -1.04 -17.67 -1.66
N ARG A 239 -0.99 -16.49 -2.28
CA ARG A 239 -1.91 -16.10 -3.36
C ARG A 239 -1.83 -16.97 -4.60
N ILE A 240 -0.67 -17.54 -4.91
CA ILE A 240 -0.51 -18.45 -6.04
C ILE A 240 -0.70 -19.94 -5.67
N SER A 241 -1.07 -20.24 -4.43
CA SER A 241 -1.17 -21.60 -3.90
C SER A 241 -2.09 -22.53 -4.68
N ALA A 242 -3.17 -22.00 -5.25
CA ALA A 242 -4.13 -22.77 -6.03
C ALA A 242 -3.68 -23.02 -7.48
N VAL A 243 -2.85 -22.13 -8.05
CA VAL A 243 -2.46 -22.19 -9.48
C VAL A 243 -1.05 -22.73 -9.70
N ASP A 244 -0.17 -22.62 -8.70
CA ASP A 244 1.19 -23.14 -8.73
C ASP A 244 1.65 -23.52 -7.31
N PRO A 245 1.14 -24.63 -6.74
CA PRO A 245 1.37 -25.00 -5.35
C PRO A 245 2.83 -25.31 -5.03
N ASP A 246 3.59 -25.86 -5.98
CA ASP A 246 5.01 -26.17 -5.75
C ASP A 246 5.85 -24.89 -5.67
N LYS A 247 5.63 -23.94 -6.57
CA LYS A 247 6.26 -22.62 -6.51
C LYS A 247 5.85 -21.87 -5.25
N ALA A 248 4.56 -21.89 -4.91
CA ALA A 248 4.02 -21.29 -3.70
C ALA A 248 4.72 -21.80 -2.45
N ARG A 249 4.80 -23.12 -2.28
CA ARG A 249 5.48 -23.73 -1.14
C ARG A 249 6.97 -23.34 -1.07
N ALA A 250 7.66 -23.37 -2.20
CA ALA A 250 9.07 -23.04 -2.27
C ALA A 250 9.34 -21.57 -1.85
N GLU A 251 8.55 -20.64 -2.39
CA GLU A 251 8.70 -19.23 -2.08
C GLU A 251 8.27 -18.89 -0.65
N PHE A 252 7.22 -19.54 -0.14
CA PHE A 252 6.79 -19.39 1.25
C PHE A 252 7.90 -19.76 2.22
N ARG A 253 8.47 -20.97 2.05
CA ARG A 253 9.57 -21.46 2.88
C ARG A 253 10.80 -20.57 2.78
N LYS A 254 11.15 -20.12 1.59
CA LYS A 254 12.28 -19.21 1.38
C LYS A 254 12.13 -17.90 2.17
N GLY A 255 10.92 -17.35 2.27
CA GLY A 255 10.64 -16.17 3.10
C GLY A 255 10.77 -16.49 4.59
N LEU A 256 10.13 -17.57 5.04
CA LEU A 256 10.10 -17.95 6.47
C LEU A 256 11.48 -18.37 7.02
N GLU A 257 12.26 -19.11 6.21
CA GLU A 257 13.56 -19.67 6.60
C GLU A 257 14.73 -18.68 6.47
N ASN A 258 14.47 -17.42 6.07
CA ASN A 258 15.50 -16.39 5.96
C ASN A 258 16.05 -16.01 7.35
N GLU A 259 17.37 -15.80 7.46
CA GLU A 259 18.04 -15.51 8.72
C GLU A 259 17.58 -14.23 9.42
N PHE A 260 17.08 -13.24 8.69
CA PHE A 260 16.50 -12.02 9.25
C PHE A 260 15.05 -12.23 9.75
N GLY A 261 14.42 -13.36 9.41
CA GLY A 261 13.06 -13.68 9.80
C GLY A 261 11.98 -12.90 9.06
N VAL A 262 10.80 -12.90 9.65
CA VAL A 262 9.57 -12.26 9.18
C VAL A 262 8.97 -11.39 10.29
N PHE A 263 7.88 -10.70 10.04
CA PHE A 263 7.13 -10.04 11.12
C PHE A 263 6.43 -11.10 11.98
N GLU A 264 6.91 -11.27 13.19
CA GLU A 264 6.34 -12.24 14.14
C GLU A 264 6.23 -11.71 15.57
N ALA A 265 6.98 -10.65 15.91
CA ALA A 265 6.92 -10.06 17.22
C ALA A 265 5.57 -9.39 17.48
N GLU A 266 5.22 -9.30 18.76
CA GLU A 266 3.99 -8.65 19.20
C GLU A 266 3.88 -7.22 18.64
N ALA A 267 2.75 -6.94 18.00
CA ALA A 267 2.45 -5.65 17.36
C ALA A 267 3.44 -5.19 16.26
N GLU A 268 4.35 -6.05 15.81
CA GLU A 268 5.25 -5.75 14.70
C GLU A 268 4.45 -5.55 13.41
N ARG A 269 4.71 -4.44 12.72
CA ARG A 269 3.96 -4.07 11.51
C ARG A 269 4.75 -3.11 10.63
N VAL A 270 4.34 -3.01 9.39
CA VAL A 270 4.69 -1.90 8.49
C VAL A 270 3.43 -1.05 8.25
N ALA A 271 3.55 0.25 8.41
CA ALA A 271 2.46 1.19 8.22
C ALA A 271 2.99 2.55 7.72
N VAL A 272 2.22 3.27 6.90
CA VAL A 272 2.54 4.66 6.57
C VAL A 272 2.26 5.50 7.81
N SER A 273 3.33 6.07 8.37
CA SER A 273 3.25 6.80 9.62
C SER A 273 2.79 8.24 9.43
N THR A 274 1.81 8.66 10.21
CA THR A 274 1.34 10.06 10.25
C THR A 274 2.34 11.01 10.90
N LYS A 275 3.33 10.50 11.67
CA LYS A 275 4.41 11.31 12.25
C LYS A 275 5.27 11.99 11.20
N SER A 276 5.32 11.49 9.98
CA SER A 276 6.05 12.07 8.84
C SER A 276 5.34 13.25 8.18
N GLY A 277 4.16 13.66 8.67
CA GLY A 277 3.30 14.64 8.03
C GLY A 277 2.33 14.04 7.00
N PHE A 278 2.29 12.71 6.86
CA PHE A 278 1.25 12.00 6.12
C PHE A 278 -0.09 12.15 6.85
N THR A 279 -1.14 12.43 6.09
CA THR A 279 -2.51 12.44 6.60
C THR A 279 -3.26 11.25 6.02
N ASN A 280 -3.85 10.40 6.88
CA ASN A 280 -4.57 9.23 6.43
C ASN A 280 -5.83 9.62 5.63
N PRO A 281 -5.91 9.31 4.33
CA PRO A 281 -7.06 9.69 3.51
C PRO A 281 -8.36 9.00 3.95
N LEU A 282 -8.31 7.81 4.54
CA LEU A 282 -9.49 7.17 5.11
C LEU A 282 -10.07 7.99 6.27
N GLY A 283 -9.22 8.61 7.07
CA GLY A 283 -9.65 9.54 8.13
C GLY A 283 -10.38 10.76 7.57
N GLU A 284 -9.94 11.31 6.44
CA GLU A 284 -10.64 12.40 5.75
C GLU A 284 -12.02 11.96 5.26
N LEU A 285 -12.11 10.82 4.57
CA LEU A 285 -13.38 10.27 4.10
C LEU A 285 -14.35 10.02 5.26
N ASN A 286 -13.83 9.52 6.37
CA ASN A 286 -14.61 9.19 7.56
C ASN A 286 -15.09 10.43 8.33
N ARG A 287 -14.19 11.36 8.63
CA ARG A 287 -14.47 12.48 9.54
C ARG A 287 -14.99 13.72 8.85
N VAL A 288 -14.45 14.06 7.67
CA VAL A 288 -14.78 15.30 6.96
C VAL A 288 -15.86 15.06 5.92
N TRP A 289 -15.69 14.05 5.06
CA TRP A 289 -16.66 13.78 4.00
C TRP A 289 -17.87 12.99 4.49
N ASN A 290 -17.75 12.29 5.63
CA ASN A 290 -18.83 11.49 6.20
C ASN A 290 -19.31 10.39 5.26
N GLU A 291 -18.38 9.64 4.68
CA GLU A 291 -18.64 8.67 3.62
C GLU A 291 -18.12 7.26 3.95
N THR A 292 -17.89 6.93 5.23
CA THR A 292 -17.49 5.59 5.63
C THR A 292 -18.27 5.12 6.84
N TYR A 293 -18.85 3.94 6.73
CA TYR A 293 -19.68 3.31 7.75
C TYR A 293 -19.31 1.84 7.90
N MET A 294 -19.69 1.26 9.02
CA MET A 294 -19.65 -0.16 9.26
C MET A 294 -20.51 -0.89 8.23
N SER A 295 -20.05 -2.02 7.71
CA SER A 295 -20.86 -2.87 6.86
C SER A 295 -21.70 -3.85 7.65
N ALA A 296 -22.73 -4.42 7.02
CA ALA A 296 -23.55 -5.50 7.57
C ALA A 296 -22.69 -6.75 7.91
N ALA A 297 -21.68 -7.06 7.10
CA ALA A 297 -20.80 -8.20 7.36
C ALA A 297 -19.98 -7.99 8.63
N MET A 298 -19.44 -6.80 8.84
CA MET A 298 -18.67 -6.45 10.05
C MET A 298 -19.59 -6.44 11.28
N GLU A 299 -20.82 -5.92 11.17
CA GLU A 299 -21.81 -6.01 12.26
C GLU A 299 -22.04 -7.48 12.62
N SER A 300 -22.43 -8.30 11.64
CA SER A 300 -22.76 -9.71 11.84
C SER A 300 -21.62 -10.49 12.53
N ILE A 301 -20.39 -10.33 12.07
CA ILE A 301 -19.22 -11.05 12.60
C ILE A 301 -18.82 -10.52 13.97
N LEU A 302 -18.57 -9.23 14.08
CA LEU A 302 -17.99 -8.67 15.31
C LEU A 302 -18.97 -8.69 16.49
N THR A 303 -20.26 -8.46 16.26
CA THR A 303 -21.27 -8.56 17.31
C THR A 303 -21.58 -10.02 17.66
N GLY A 304 -21.65 -10.90 16.65
CA GLY A 304 -21.90 -12.32 16.85
C GLY A 304 -20.80 -13.00 17.67
N TYR A 305 -19.55 -12.69 17.39
CA TYR A 305 -18.39 -13.23 18.10
C TYR A 305 -18.18 -12.57 19.46
N ASP A 306 -18.86 -11.46 19.77
CA ASP A 306 -18.51 -10.59 20.89
C ASP A 306 -17.04 -10.15 20.82
N ASP A 307 -16.64 -9.77 19.61
CA ASP A 307 -15.23 -9.48 19.31
C ASP A 307 -14.77 -8.23 20.04
N PRO A 308 -13.71 -8.31 20.87
CA PRO A 308 -13.26 -7.16 21.64
C PRO A 308 -12.71 -6.01 20.77
N ARG A 309 -12.41 -6.25 19.48
CA ARG A 309 -11.96 -5.25 18.51
C ARG A 309 -13.10 -4.41 17.96
N LEU A 310 -14.36 -4.82 18.14
CA LEU A 310 -15.54 -4.07 17.68
C LEU A 310 -15.47 -2.58 18.09
N LYS A 311 -15.23 -2.34 19.37
CA LYS A 311 -15.12 -0.97 19.94
C LYS A 311 -13.85 -0.20 19.54
N VAL A 312 -12.88 -0.90 18.93
CA VAL A 312 -11.65 -0.28 18.42
C VAL A 312 -11.82 0.10 16.96
N TYR A 313 -12.53 -0.71 16.19
CA TYR A 313 -12.74 -0.48 14.77
C TYR A 313 -13.86 0.51 14.47
N PHE A 314 -14.91 0.52 15.31
CA PHE A 314 -16.11 1.29 15.06
C PHE A 314 -16.57 2.09 16.27
N GLU A 315 -17.26 3.18 16.00
CA GLU A 315 -17.98 3.99 16.98
C GLU A 315 -19.43 3.52 17.09
N THR A 316 -20.04 3.73 18.24
CA THR A 316 -21.47 3.46 18.42
C THR A 316 -22.31 4.45 17.61
N CYS A 317 -23.53 4.04 17.29
CA CYS A 317 -24.50 4.87 16.59
C CYS A 317 -24.74 6.18 17.31
N THR A 318 -24.88 7.26 16.54
CA THR A 318 -25.34 8.58 17.00
C THR A 318 -26.85 8.79 16.78
N ASP A 319 -27.49 7.92 15.99
CA ASP A 319 -28.95 7.87 15.86
C ASP A 319 -29.58 7.53 17.21
N LYS A 320 -30.60 8.31 17.61
CA LYS A 320 -31.26 8.16 18.93
C LYS A 320 -31.95 6.81 19.11
N ALA A 321 -32.44 6.19 18.02
CA ALA A 321 -33.11 4.91 18.07
C ALA A 321 -32.15 3.75 18.39
N TYR A 322 -30.84 3.93 18.05
CA TYR A 322 -29.80 2.91 18.17
C TYR A 322 -28.62 3.40 19.00
N ALA A 323 -28.81 4.44 19.82
CA ALA A 323 -27.74 5.06 20.59
C ALA A 323 -27.03 4.04 21.50
N GLY A 324 -25.71 3.96 21.35
CA GLY A 324 -24.90 2.99 22.08
C GLY A 324 -24.76 1.61 21.45
N GLU A 325 -25.49 1.33 20.36
CA GLU A 325 -25.37 0.10 19.58
C GLU A 325 -24.35 0.26 18.45
N TYR A 326 -23.92 -0.87 17.87
CA TYR A 326 -23.13 -0.94 16.65
C TYR A 326 -24.02 -1.45 15.52
N ARG A 327 -24.24 -0.63 14.49
CA ARG A 327 -25.11 -0.94 13.37
C ARG A 327 -24.43 -0.63 12.04
N GLY A 328 -24.48 -1.58 11.11
CA GLY A 328 -23.91 -1.49 9.78
C GLY A 328 -24.92 -1.25 8.68
N ILE A 329 -24.44 -1.21 7.45
CA ILE A 329 -25.23 -1.05 6.24
C ILE A 329 -24.93 -2.21 5.30
N ARG A 330 -25.94 -2.79 4.67
CA ARG A 330 -25.80 -3.87 3.71
C ARG A 330 -25.32 -3.35 2.36
N GLN A 331 -24.29 -3.99 1.79
CA GLN A 331 -23.89 -3.72 0.40
C GLN A 331 -24.99 -4.15 -0.58
N GLY A 332 -25.09 -3.41 -1.70
CA GLY A 332 -26.07 -3.67 -2.74
C GLY A 332 -27.46 -3.11 -2.44
N THR A 333 -27.61 -2.24 -1.45
CA THR A 333 -28.87 -1.57 -1.15
C THR A 333 -28.91 -0.18 -1.76
N CYS A 334 -29.96 0.12 -2.52
CA CYS A 334 -30.24 1.47 -3.01
C CYS A 334 -31.09 2.22 -1.99
N PHE A 335 -30.65 3.39 -1.56
CA PHE A 335 -31.36 4.18 -0.53
C PHE A 335 -31.27 5.68 -0.80
N ALA A 336 -32.17 6.43 -0.16
CA ALA A 336 -32.17 7.88 -0.25
C ALA A 336 -31.06 8.50 0.60
N HIS A 337 -30.64 9.72 0.26
CA HIS A 337 -29.66 10.48 1.03
C HIS A 337 -30.07 10.57 2.51
N ASN A 338 -29.10 10.38 3.41
CA ASN A 338 -29.27 10.34 4.86
C ASN A 338 -30.16 9.21 5.43
N HIS A 339 -30.51 8.21 4.65
CA HIS A 339 -31.34 7.09 5.10
C HIS A 339 -30.71 6.35 6.28
N TYR A 340 -29.40 6.13 6.23
CA TYR A 340 -28.60 5.48 7.29
C TYR A 340 -27.73 6.47 8.08
N ALA A 341 -28.09 7.75 8.08
CA ALA A 341 -27.33 8.73 8.85
C ALA A 341 -27.34 8.38 10.35
N GLY A 342 -26.18 8.51 10.97
CA GLY A 342 -26.03 8.24 12.40
C GLY A 342 -25.76 6.78 12.78
N LEU A 343 -25.65 5.86 11.81
CA LEU A 343 -25.15 4.51 12.08
C LEU A 343 -23.63 4.51 12.36
N SER A 344 -23.07 3.35 12.71
CA SER A 344 -21.70 3.19 13.17
C SER A 344 -20.67 3.59 12.12
N LYS A 345 -19.78 4.50 12.49
CA LYS A 345 -18.63 4.93 11.71
C LYS A 345 -17.35 4.25 12.15
N LEU A 346 -16.32 4.38 11.35
CA LEU A 346 -14.99 3.90 11.70
C LEU A 346 -14.38 4.77 12.80
N SER A 347 -13.59 4.13 13.67
CA SER A 347 -12.76 4.82 14.68
C SER A 347 -11.41 5.28 14.09
N VAL A 348 -11.40 5.72 12.84
CA VAL A 348 -10.23 6.19 12.11
C VAL A 348 -10.32 7.69 11.90
N ASP A 349 -9.22 8.39 12.11
CA ASP A 349 -9.07 9.80 11.79
C ASP A 349 -7.81 10.06 10.94
N GLN A 350 -7.56 11.32 10.61
CA GLN A 350 -6.43 11.72 9.78
C GLN A 350 -5.06 11.46 10.42
N SER A 351 -5.01 11.27 11.75
CA SER A 351 -3.79 10.98 12.51
C SER A 351 -3.54 9.48 12.73
N THR A 352 -4.43 8.62 12.24
CA THR A 352 -4.29 7.17 12.34
C THR A 352 -3.28 6.67 11.31
N ASP A 353 -2.25 5.92 11.73
CA ASP A 353 -1.32 5.29 10.79
C ASP A 353 -2.05 4.35 9.82
N ALA A 354 -1.57 4.26 8.59
CA ALA A 354 -2.15 3.41 7.55
C ALA A 354 -1.40 2.08 7.43
N PRO A 355 -1.92 0.95 7.98
CA PRO A 355 -1.22 -0.32 7.98
C PRO A 355 -1.17 -0.94 6.59
N LEU A 356 -0.03 -1.56 6.26
CA LEU A 356 0.21 -2.31 5.02
C LEU A 356 0.32 -3.81 5.29
N MET A 357 0.97 -4.19 6.38
CA MET A 357 1.13 -5.58 6.81
C MET A 357 1.42 -5.64 8.30
N SER A 358 0.95 -6.69 8.97
CA SER A 358 1.16 -6.91 10.41
C SER A 358 1.61 -8.34 10.70
N SER A 359 2.20 -8.54 11.89
CA SER A 359 2.54 -9.86 12.38
C SER A 359 1.34 -10.80 12.47
N ALA A 360 0.15 -10.29 12.74
CA ALA A 360 -1.07 -11.09 12.73
C ALA A 360 -1.32 -11.78 11.39
N GLU A 361 -1.16 -11.04 10.27
CA GLU A 361 -1.28 -11.62 8.94
C GLU A 361 -0.25 -12.73 8.71
N VAL A 362 1.00 -12.49 9.11
CA VAL A 362 2.09 -13.46 8.94
C VAL A 362 1.80 -14.74 9.72
N TRP A 363 1.29 -14.64 10.94
CA TRP A 363 0.90 -15.81 11.75
C TRP A 363 -0.25 -16.60 11.10
N PHE A 364 -1.27 -15.93 10.53
CA PHE A 364 -2.34 -16.63 9.79
C PHE A 364 -1.83 -17.26 8.50
N LEU A 365 -0.89 -16.63 7.79
CA LEU A 365 -0.23 -17.25 6.63
C LEU A 365 0.56 -18.51 7.03
N ARG A 366 1.21 -18.50 8.21
CA ARG A 366 1.90 -19.69 8.77
C ARG A 366 0.90 -20.78 9.15
N ALA A 367 -0.22 -20.43 9.78
CA ALA A 367 -1.28 -21.40 10.10
C ALA A 367 -1.80 -22.10 8.83
N GLU A 368 -2.09 -21.34 7.76
CA GLU A 368 -2.50 -21.93 6.48
C GLU A 368 -1.40 -22.78 5.85
N ALA A 369 -0.14 -22.36 5.92
CA ALA A 369 0.98 -23.15 5.40
C ALA A 369 1.20 -24.44 6.18
N ALA A 370 1.00 -24.45 7.50
CA ALA A 370 1.05 -25.64 8.34
C ALA A 370 -0.08 -26.62 8.00
N LEU A 371 -1.32 -26.16 7.86
CA LEU A 371 -2.47 -26.94 7.41
C LEU A 371 -2.24 -27.58 6.02
N ARG A 372 -1.53 -26.88 5.13
CA ARG A 372 -1.15 -27.41 3.80
C ARG A 372 0.04 -28.38 3.87
N GLY A 373 0.66 -28.59 5.03
CA GLY A 373 1.86 -29.39 5.19
C GLY A 373 3.12 -28.79 4.51
N TRP A 374 3.17 -27.47 4.34
CA TRP A 374 4.32 -26.80 3.76
C TRP A 374 5.46 -26.58 4.76
N ILE A 375 5.11 -26.39 6.03
CA ILE A 375 6.03 -26.14 7.15
C ILE A 375 5.73 -27.08 8.31
N PRO A 376 6.72 -27.42 9.16
CA PRO A 376 6.55 -28.35 10.30
C PRO A 376 6.11 -27.61 11.56
N GLU A 377 5.30 -26.55 11.45
CA GLU A 377 4.76 -25.81 12.60
C GLU A 377 3.39 -26.37 13.00
N ASP A 378 2.99 -26.10 14.24
CA ASP A 378 1.67 -26.45 14.74
C ASP A 378 0.66 -25.39 14.25
N GLU A 379 -0.34 -25.84 13.53
CA GLU A 379 -1.35 -24.97 12.92
C GLU A 379 -2.22 -24.24 13.94
N GLU A 380 -2.56 -24.90 15.06
CA GLU A 380 -3.32 -24.30 16.17
C GLU A 380 -2.50 -23.20 16.84
N GLU A 381 -1.22 -23.47 17.14
CA GLU A 381 -0.33 -22.48 17.73
C GLU A 381 -0.19 -21.26 16.84
N CYS A 382 0.01 -21.44 15.53
CA CYS A 382 0.09 -20.35 14.56
C CYS A 382 -1.21 -19.54 14.51
N TYR A 383 -2.36 -20.19 14.48
CA TYR A 383 -3.67 -19.55 14.47
C TYR A 383 -3.90 -18.70 15.73
N LEU A 384 -3.63 -19.28 16.90
CA LEU A 384 -3.77 -18.58 18.19
C LEU A 384 -2.81 -17.38 18.28
N ASN A 385 -1.58 -17.51 17.78
CA ASN A 385 -0.63 -16.40 17.72
C ASN A 385 -1.11 -15.30 16.77
N GLY A 386 -1.76 -15.64 15.66
CA GLY A 386 -2.40 -14.68 14.76
C GLY A 386 -3.48 -13.85 15.46
N ILE A 387 -4.37 -14.48 16.20
CA ILE A 387 -5.42 -13.80 16.99
C ILE A 387 -4.77 -12.92 18.07
N LYS A 388 -3.81 -13.45 18.83
CA LYS A 388 -3.09 -12.70 19.88
C LYS A 388 -2.41 -11.47 19.32
N ALA A 389 -1.65 -11.62 18.22
CA ALA A 389 -0.98 -10.51 17.57
C ALA A 389 -1.98 -9.43 17.10
N SER A 390 -3.12 -9.83 16.53
CA SER A 390 -4.18 -8.91 16.13
C SER A 390 -4.80 -8.15 17.30
N LEU A 391 -5.03 -8.81 18.44
CA LEU A 391 -5.59 -8.19 19.64
C LEU A 391 -4.57 -7.25 20.30
N HIS A 392 -3.31 -7.70 20.43
CA HIS A 392 -2.22 -6.90 21.00
C HIS A 392 -1.93 -5.64 20.19
N GLN A 393 -2.03 -5.70 18.84
CA GLN A 393 -1.91 -4.52 17.98
C GLN A 393 -2.88 -3.39 18.38
N HIS A 394 -3.98 -3.73 19.03
CA HIS A 394 -5.01 -2.80 19.51
C HIS A 394 -5.01 -2.62 21.04
N GLY A 395 -3.98 -3.09 21.74
CA GLY A 395 -3.85 -2.96 23.19
C GLY A 395 -4.82 -3.84 23.99
N ILE A 396 -5.31 -4.93 23.39
CA ILE A 396 -6.23 -5.88 24.01
C ILE A 396 -5.43 -7.10 24.46
N TYR A 397 -5.25 -7.27 25.76
CA TYR A 397 -4.42 -8.34 26.36
C TYR A 397 -5.24 -9.41 27.10
N GLN A 398 -6.51 -9.14 27.41
CA GLN A 398 -7.44 -10.10 27.99
C GLN A 398 -8.26 -10.74 26.87
N MET A 399 -7.94 -11.99 26.54
CA MET A 399 -8.46 -12.64 25.34
C MET A 399 -8.90 -14.09 25.54
N ASP A 400 -8.72 -14.68 26.73
CA ASP A 400 -9.01 -16.10 26.96
C ASP A 400 -10.47 -16.46 26.67
N ASP A 401 -11.41 -15.58 27.02
CA ASP A 401 -12.81 -15.77 26.74
C ASP A 401 -13.10 -15.77 25.22
N TYR A 402 -12.39 -14.90 24.47
CA TYR A 402 -12.52 -14.83 23.03
C TYR A 402 -11.91 -16.05 22.33
N LEU A 403 -10.70 -16.46 22.73
CA LEU A 403 -10.01 -17.62 22.14
C LEU A 403 -10.77 -18.94 22.38
N ASN A 404 -11.54 -19.04 23.45
CA ASN A 404 -12.35 -20.23 23.80
C ASN A 404 -13.82 -20.07 23.40
N SER A 405 -14.19 -19.00 22.71
CA SER A 405 -15.57 -18.70 22.36
C SER A 405 -16.06 -19.61 21.23
N GLU A 406 -17.22 -20.23 21.44
CA GLU A 406 -17.96 -21.00 20.42
C GLU A 406 -19.05 -20.17 19.75
N ARG A 407 -19.06 -18.86 19.97
CA ARG A 407 -20.00 -17.93 19.32
C ARG A 407 -19.72 -17.86 17.83
N THR A 408 -20.77 -17.71 17.06
CA THR A 408 -20.72 -17.56 15.59
C THR A 408 -21.30 -16.21 15.17
N ALA A 409 -21.20 -15.86 13.90
CA ALA A 409 -21.77 -14.64 13.36
C ALA A 409 -23.25 -14.52 13.71
N ALA A 410 -23.74 -13.30 13.95
CA ALA A 410 -25.14 -13.00 14.23
C ALA A 410 -25.91 -12.69 12.93
N ASP A 411 -27.22 -12.83 12.96
CA ASP A 411 -28.09 -12.34 11.90
C ASP A 411 -27.92 -10.80 11.79
N PHE A 412 -27.83 -10.30 10.57
CA PHE A 412 -27.92 -8.87 10.32
C PHE A 412 -29.40 -8.46 10.20
N ILE A 413 -29.78 -7.49 10.99
CA ILE A 413 -31.13 -6.91 10.97
C ILE A 413 -31.00 -5.43 10.58
N ASP A 414 -31.50 -5.10 9.39
CA ASP A 414 -31.45 -3.73 8.89
C ASP A 414 -32.31 -2.81 9.75
N THR A 415 -31.82 -1.61 10.03
CA THR A 415 -32.46 -0.63 10.90
C THR A 415 -33.64 0.07 10.27
N GLN A 416 -33.77 0.01 8.95
CA GLN A 416 -34.74 0.79 8.18
C GLN A 416 -35.68 -0.10 7.32
N ASP A 417 -35.17 -1.21 6.81
CA ASP A 417 -35.90 -2.07 5.87
C ASP A 417 -35.61 -3.55 6.14
N SER A 418 -36.63 -4.26 6.59
CA SER A 418 -36.54 -5.69 6.89
C SER A 418 -36.26 -6.58 5.67
N GLU A 419 -36.47 -6.10 4.45
CA GLU A 419 -36.11 -6.84 3.23
C GLU A 419 -34.59 -6.94 3.04
N ASN A 420 -33.84 -6.07 3.70
CA ASN A 420 -32.38 -6.09 3.72
C ASN A 420 -31.79 -7.02 4.79
N ASN A 421 -32.60 -7.67 5.61
CA ASN A 421 -32.11 -8.61 6.63
C ASN A 421 -31.36 -9.78 5.99
N ILE A 422 -30.26 -10.22 6.64
CA ILE A 422 -29.46 -11.35 6.18
C ILE A 422 -29.26 -12.31 7.35
N PRO A 423 -29.65 -13.58 7.22
CA PRO A 423 -29.30 -14.58 8.21
C PRO A 423 -27.81 -14.82 8.25
N ALA A 424 -27.27 -15.10 9.43
CA ALA A 424 -25.85 -15.40 9.60
C ALA A 424 -25.43 -16.59 8.73
N ARG A 425 -24.37 -16.39 7.95
CA ARG A 425 -23.83 -17.41 7.03
C ARG A 425 -22.57 -18.07 7.57
N CYS A 426 -21.72 -17.32 8.31
CA CYS A 426 -20.52 -17.85 8.93
C CYS A 426 -20.90 -18.61 10.21
N ARG A 427 -20.53 -19.88 10.27
CA ARG A 427 -20.77 -20.78 11.42
C ARG A 427 -19.49 -21.17 12.14
N VAL A 428 -18.35 -20.67 11.66
CA VAL A 428 -17.03 -20.85 12.31
C VAL A 428 -16.97 -19.95 13.54
N SER A 429 -16.40 -20.44 14.63
CA SER A 429 -16.17 -19.66 15.85
C SER A 429 -14.70 -19.24 15.96
N PRO A 430 -14.36 -18.27 16.85
CA PRO A 430 -12.96 -17.92 17.12
C PRO A 430 -12.13 -19.07 17.71
N LYS A 431 -12.78 -19.99 18.42
CA LYS A 431 -12.11 -21.15 19.03
C LYS A 431 -11.59 -22.08 17.93
N TRP A 432 -10.31 -22.44 18.04
CA TRP A 432 -9.73 -23.44 17.16
C TRP A 432 -10.50 -24.77 17.22
N ASN A 433 -10.81 -25.31 16.05
CA ASN A 433 -11.46 -26.61 15.91
C ASN A 433 -10.83 -27.37 14.73
N PRO A 434 -10.11 -28.47 14.98
CA PRO A 434 -9.46 -29.24 13.90
C PRO A 434 -10.43 -29.84 12.87
N ALA A 435 -11.74 -29.91 13.18
CA ALA A 435 -12.75 -30.39 12.25
C ALA A 435 -13.16 -29.33 11.23
N ASP A 436 -12.91 -28.05 11.51
CA ASP A 436 -13.23 -26.91 10.65
C ASP A 436 -12.08 -26.56 9.68
N ASP A 437 -10.93 -27.26 9.76
CA ASP A 437 -9.74 -27.03 8.94
C ASP A 437 -9.98 -27.13 7.42
N LYS A 438 -11.09 -27.77 7.01
CA LYS A 438 -11.46 -27.93 5.60
C LYS A 438 -12.26 -26.73 5.05
N GLU A 439 -12.69 -25.81 5.91
CA GLU A 439 -13.48 -24.64 5.56
C GLU A 439 -12.63 -23.34 5.56
N ILE A 440 -11.40 -23.41 6.00
CA ILE A 440 -10.40 -22.34 5.91
C ILE A 440 -9.66 -22.47 4.57
#